data_fe85645328c48848efc86414c2cdbe9d
#
_entry.id   fe85645328c48848efc86414c2cdbe9d
#
_cell.length_a   1.000
_cell.length_b   1.000
_cell.length_c   1.000
_cell.angle_alpha   90.00
_cell.angle_beta   90.00
_cell.angle_gamma   90.00
#
_symmetry.space_group_name_H-M   'P 1'
#
loop_
_entity.id
_entity.type
_entity.pdbx_description
1 polymer ?
#
loop_
_entity_poly.entity_id
_entity_poly.type
_entity_poly.pdbx_seq_one_letter_code
_entity_poly.pdbx_strand_id
1 'polypeptide(L)'
;MVTGCSSNPLNPAPPTIEPAGPAVSPPVAQNPAGAVRPLAGHARAAVFDAGTRQLAVLSSPDGITVFGSAQAEPRVIETPGSAAALTSDGHGTAYLATRGGYFVVDLSDGHTARVNVADAQQAEFTAVARRADGRLVLGSADGAVYTLASESAGGTASVANRNKIFARVDALATQGNTTVVLDRGQTSVTALGVDGHAQQALRAGEGATTLAADQLGRVLVADTRGGQLLVYGVDPLILRQAYPVRQSPYGLVGSRGLAWVSQTASNMVIGYDLTTGIPVEKVRYPTVQQPDSLAFDEASDTLYVVSGSGAGVQIIEHAAGSA
;
A
#
# COMPACT_ATOMS: atom_id res chain seq x y z
N MET A 1 42.46 0.27 9.60
CA MET A 1 41.98 1.56 9.06
C MET A 1 40.48 1.63 9.30
N VAL A 2 40.06 2.50 10.19
CA VAL A 2 38.63 2.69 10.49
C VAL A 2 38.13 3.79 9.55
N THR A 3 37.30 3.42 8.56
CA THR A 3 36.63 4.38 7.70
C THR A 3 35.43 4.94 8.48
N GLY A 4 35.63 6.12 9.07
CA GLY A 4 34.57 6.89 9.69
C GLY A 4 33.58 7.38 8.61
N CYS A 5 32.30 7.02 8.72
CA CYS A 5 31.24 7.69 8.00
C CYS A 5 31.17 9.14 8.50
N SER A 6 31.63 10.10 7.69
CA SER A 6 31.45 11.52 7.97
C SER A 6 29.98 11.88 7.73
N SER A 7 29.17 11.90 8.79
CA SER A 7 27.90 12.61 8.78
C SER A 7 28.20 14.11 8.60
N ASN A 8 27.62 14.73 7.57
CA ASN A 8 27.74 16.16 7.37
C ASN A 8 27.03 16.87 8.55
N PRO A 9 27.72 17.60 9.43
CA PRO A 9 27.11 18.20 10.62
C PRO A 9 26.09 19.30 10.31
N LEU A 10 26.00 19.74 9.06
CA LEU A 10 25.07 20.78 8.60
C LEU A 10 23.73 20.20 8.11
N ASN A 11 23.58 18.88 8.02
CA ASN A 11 22.31 18.24 7.64
C ASN A 11 22.18 16.89 8.38
N PRO A 12 21.88 16.90 9.69
CA PRO A 12 21.70 15.68 10.46
C PRO A 12 20.54 14.86 9.87
N ALA A 13 20.66 13.54 9.90
CA ALA A 13 19.55 12.67 9.53
C ALA A 13 18.30 13.03 10.34
N PRO A 14 17.10 12.98 9.75
CA PRO A 14 15.87 13.26 10.48
C PRO A 14 15.73 12.37 11.72
N PRO A 15 15.21 12.89 12.86
CA PRO A 15 14.98 12.08 14.05
C PRO A 15 13.96 11.00 13.75
N THR A 16 14.25 9.79 14.17
CA THR A 16 13.39 8.61 13.93
C THR A 16 12.98 7.96 15.24
N ILE A 17 11.85 7.26 15.18
CA ILE A 17 11.37 6.34 16.22
C ILE A 17 11.45 4.91 15.70
N GLU A 18 11.33 3.93 16.58
CA GLU A 18 11.13 2.53 16.17
C GLU A 18 9.82 2.41 15.37
N PRO A 19 9.85 1.96 14.11
CA PRO A 19 8.64 1.82 13.31
C PRO A 19 7.64 0.87 13.96
N ALA A 20 6.37 1.27 14.01
CA ALA A 20 5.31 0.37 14.44
C ALA A 20 5.09 -0.75 13.42
N GLY A 21 4.51 -1.86 13.88
CA GLY A 21 4.12 -3.00 13.05
C GLY A 21 2.74 -3.52 13.45
N PRO A 22 2.14 -4.42 12.66
CA PRO A 22 0.90 -5.06 13.03
C PRO A 22 1.12 -5.92 14.28
N ALA A 23 0.10 -6.03 15.12
CA ALA A 23 0.12 -7.04 16.16
C ALA A 23 0.09 -8.44 15.54
N VAL A 24 0.76 -9.38 16.18
CA VAL A 24 0.60 -10.80 15.83
C VAL A 24 -0.82 -11.20 16.17
N SER A 25 -1.55 -11.67 15.18
CA SER A 25 -2.96 -12.04 15.34
C SER A 25 -3.14 -13.28 16.24
N PRO A 26 -4.13 -13.27 17.14
CA PRO A 26 -4.49 -14.48 17.88
C PRO A 26 -5.07 -15.55 16.92
N PRO A 27 -5.22 -16.80 17.38
CA PRO A 27 -5.99 -17.81 16.64
C PRO A 27 -7.40 -17.28 16.32
N VAL A 28 -7.93 -17.69 15.17
CA VAL A 28 -9.27 -17.28 14.74
C VAL A 28 -10.33 -17.86 15.68
N ALA A 29 -11.10 -16.97 16.32
CA ALA A 29 -12.15 -17.37 17.26
C ALA A 29 -13.54 -17.51 16.62
N GLN A 30 -13.75 -16.92 15.44
CA GLN A 30 -14.98 -16.97 14.65
C GLN A 30 -14.66 -17.34 13.22
N ASN A 31 -15.54 -18.05 12.55
CA ASN A 31 -15.36 -18.32 11.13
C ASN A 31 -15.26 -17.02 10.33
N PRO A 32 -14.28 -16.88 9.44
CA PRO A 32 -14.20 -15.73 8.55
C PRO A 32 -15.49 -15.56 7.74
N ALA A 33 -15.94 -14.33 7.56
CA ALA A 33 -17.11 -14.03 6.74
C ALA A 33 -16.84 -14.34 5.26
N GLY A 34 -17.86 -14.77 4.51
CA GLY A 34 -17.75 -15.08 3.09
C GLY A 34 -16.93 -16.35 2.81
N ALA A 35 -16.15 -16.35 1.74
CA ALA A 35 -15.35 -17.48 1.31
C ALA A 35 -13.85 -17.25 1.55
N VAL A 36 -13.10 -18.32 1.81
CA VAL A 36 -11.63 -18.26 1.94
C VAL A 36 -11.01 -19.13 0.87
N ARG A 37 -10.08 -18.57 0.11
CA ARG A 37 -9.30 -19.27 -0.91
C ARG A 37 -7.86 -19.47 -0.44
N PRO A 38 -7.25 -20.62 -0.72
CA PRO A 38 -5.86 -20.85 -0.33
C PRO A 38 -4.90 -19.89 -1.06
N LEU A 39 -3.85 -19.48 -0.36
CA LEU A 39 -2.74 -18.70 -0.87
C LEU A 39 -1.45 -19.42 -0.46
N ALA A 40 -0.58 -19.68 -1.41
CA ALA A 40 0.74 -20.19 -1.12
C ALA A 40 1.65 -19.07 -0.59
N GLY A 41 2.36 -19.35 0.50
CA GLY A 41 3.32 -18.40 1.10
C GLY A 41 2.66 -17.28 1.92
N HIS A 42 3.44 -16.23 2.17
CA HIS A 42 3.04 -15.08 2.99
C HIS A 42 2.82 -13.86 2.11
N ALA A 43 1.63 -13.28 2.19
CA ALA A 43 1.32 -12.06 1.46
C ALA A 43 2.04 -10.84 2.05
N ARG A 44 2.50 -9.95 1.17
CA ARG A 44 3.10 -8.64 1.52
C ARG A 44 2.24 -7.47 1.12
N ALA A 45 1.55 -7.58 -0.02
CA ALA A 45 0.67 -6.55 -0.56
C ALA A 45 -0.40 -7.17 -1.45
N ALA A 46 -1.51 -6.48 -1.61
CA ALA A 46 -2.56 -6.88 -2.52
C ALA A 46 -3.12 -5.64 -3.23
N VAL A 47 -3.51 -5.80 -4.50
CA VAL A 47 -4.21 -4.78 -5.27
C VAL A 47 -5.26 -5.45 -6.15
N PHE A 48 -6.43 -4.83 -6.26
CA PHE A 48 -7.45 -5.25 -7.21
C PHE A 48 -7.29 -4.45 -8.51
N ASP A 49 -7.16 -5.16 -9.63
CA ASP A 49 -7.12 -4.57 -10.97
C ASP A 49 -8.53 -4.59 -11.57
N ALA A 50 -9.09 -3.40 -11.74
CA ALA A 50 -10.48 -3.25 -12.21
C ALA A 50 -10.65 -3.64 -13.70
N GLY A 51 -9.62 -3.45 -14.52
CA GLY A 51 -9.66 -3.74 -15.95
C GLY A 51 -9.76 -5.23 -16.24
N THR A 52 -8.97 -6.04 -15.55
CA THR A 52 -9.01 -7.51 -15.66
C THR A 52 -9.95 -8.16 -14.66
N ARG A 53 -10.44 -7.40 -13.67
CA ARG A 53 -11.24 -7.90 -12.54
C ARG A 53 -10.53 -9.01 -11.75
N GLN A 54 -9.24 -8.79 -11.50
CA GLN A 54 -8.39 -9.74 -10.82
C GLN A 54 -7.76 -9.12 -9.57
N LEU A 55 -7.65 -9.91 -8.52
CA LEU A 55 -6.85 -9.57 -7.36
C LEU A 55 -5.43 -10.08 -7.59
N ALA A 56 -4.45 -9.19 -7.56
CA ALA A 56 -3.03 -9.53 -7.56
C ALA A 56 -2.49 -9.45 -6.13
N VAL A 57 -1.88 -10.52 -5.66
CA VAL A 57 -1.30 -10.63 -4.32
C VAL A 57 0.20 -10.87 -4.46
N LEU A 58 1.02 -9.94 -3.98
CA LEU A 58 2.46 -10.12 -3.87
C LEU A 58 2.75 -11.03 -2.67
N SER A 59 3.39 -12.17 -2.92
CA SER A 59 3.68 -13.18 -1.90
C SER A 59 5.15 -13.61 -1.92
N SER A 60 5.62 -14.12 -0.79
CA SER A 60 6.96 -14.73 -0.67
C SER A 60 6.89 -16.23 -0.96
N PRO A 61 7.97 -16.84 -1.57
CA PRO A 61 9.27 -16.21 -1.78
C PRO A 61 9.33 -15.18 -2.91
N ASP A 62 8.80 -15.42 -4.10
CA ASP A 62 8.92 -14.45 -5.19
C ASP A 62 7.83 -14.65 -6.23
N GLY A 63 7.01 -13.62 -6.41
CA GLY A 63 5.98 -13.63 -7.43
C GLY A 63 4.68 -12.96 -6.99
N ILE A 64 3.73 -12.99 -7.89
CA ILE A 64 2.33 -12.62 -7.61
C ILE A 64 1.42 -13.80 -7.85
N THR A 65 0.45 -13.97 -6.93
CA THR A 65 -0.67 -14.88 -7.13
C THR A 65 -1.87 -14.05 -7.60
N VAL A 66 -2.42 -14.42 -8.74
CA VAL A 66 -3.57 -13.74 -9.35
C VAL A 66 -4.83 -14.57 -9.13
N PHE A 67 -5.82 -13.96 -8.51
CA PHE A 67 -7.14 -14.53 -8.28
C PHE A 67 -8.12 -13.89 -9.27
N GLY A 68 -8.70 -14.69 -10.16
CA GLY A 68 -9.78 -14.31 -11.05
C GLY A 68 -11.15 -14.61 -10.44
N SER A 69 -12.10 -15.07 -11.28
CA SER A 69 -13.44 -15.47 -10.83
C SER A 69 -13.38 -16.53 -9.72
N ALA A 70 -14.46 -16.66 -8.96
CA ALA A 70 -14.54 -17.59 -7.83
C ALA A 70 -14.26 -19.05 -8.20
N GLN A 71 -14.55 -19.44 -9.46
CA GLN A 71 -14.38 -20.79 -9.98
C GLN A 71 -13.00 -21.06 -10.60
N ALA A 72 -12.23 -20.02 -10.92
CA ALA A 72 -10.92 -20.18 -11.54
C ALA A 72 -9.85 -20.45 -10.49
N GLU A 73 -8.95 -21.40 -10.76
CA GLU A 73 -7.78 -21.63 -9.89
C GLU A 73 -6.87 -20.39 -9.88
N PRO A 74 -6.27 -20.07 -8.73
CA PRO A 74 -5.30 -18.99 -8.65
C PRO A 74 -4.09 -19.27 -9.55
N ARG A 75 -3.64 -18.27 -10.28
CA ARG A 75 -2.46 -18.39 -11.13
C ARG A 75 -1.26 -17.72 -10.47
N VAL A 76 -0.15 -18.44 -10.39
CA VAL A 76 1.12 -17.88 -9.92
C VAL A 76 1.91 -17.35 -11.11
N ILE A 77 2.37 -16.12 -11.02
CA ILE A 77 3.29 -15.48 -11.98
C ILE A 77 4.60 -15.26 -11.23
N GLU A 78 5.63 -15.99 -11.67
CA GLU A 78 6.97 -15.86 -11.09
C GLU A 78 7.63 -14.56 -11.56
N THR A 79 8.38 -13.93 -10.68
CA THR A 79 9.20 -12.77 -11.00
C THR A 79 10.69 -13.14 -10.96
N PRO A 80 11.54 -12.49 -11.79
CA PRO A 80 12.98 -12.78 -11.81
C PRO A 80 13.74 -12.41 -10.54
N GLY A 81 13.05 -12.04 -9.48
CA GLY A 81 13.63 -11.68 -8.18
C GLY A 81 12.58 -11.11 -7.25
N SER A 82 12.99 -10.87 -6.00
CA SER A 82 12.06 -10.39 -4.96
C SER A 82 11.57 -8.97 -5.22
N ALA A 83 10.30 -8.75 -4.89
CA ALA A 83 9.66 -7.44 -4.91
C ALA A 83 9.20 -7.05 -3.50
N ALA A 84 9.22 -5.74 -3.21
CA ALA A 84 8.88 -5.19 -1.91
C ALA A 84 7.48 -4.56 -1.86
N ALA A 85 6.98 -4.06 -2.98
CA ALA A 85 5.71 -3.37 -3.09
C ALA A 85 5.05 -3.63 -4.44
N LEU A 86 3.74 -3.43 -4.49
CA LEU A 86 2.88 -3.72 -5.63
C LEU A 86 1.90 -2.56 -5.84
N THR A 87 1.69 -2.17 -7.10
CA THR A 87 0.57 -1.33 -7.55
C THR A 87 0.08 -1.80 -8.92
N SER A 88 -1.10 -1.35 -9.34
CA SER A 88 -1.67 -1.64 -10.66
C SER A 88 -2.06 -0.33 -11.35
N ASP A 89 -2.16 -0.37 -12.69
CA ASP A 89 -2.72 0.73 -13.48
C ASP A 89 -4.26 0.66 -13.59
N GLY A 90 -4.87 -0.41 -13.09
CA GLY A 90 -6.30 -0.67 -13.21
C GLY A 90 -6.74 -1.12 -14.61
N HIS A 91 -5.80 -1.45 -15.49
CA HIS A 91 -6.01 -1.83 -16.89
C HIS A 91 -5.29 -3.12 -17.28
N GLY A 92 -4.84 -3.90 -16.31
CA GLY A 92 -4.20 -5.18 -16.54
C GLY A 92 -2.70 -5.20 -16.33
N THR A 93 -2.08 -4.08 -15.97
CA THR A 93 -0.64 -4.04 -15.73
C THR A 93 -0.35 -3.84 -14.23
N ALA A 94 0.44 -4.72 -13.66
CA ALA A 94 0.98 -4.56 -12.31
C ALA A 94 2.45 -4.11 -12.34
N TYR A 95 2.83 -3.28 -11.37
CA TYR A 95 4.18 -2.77 -11.19
C TYR A 95 4.69 -3.17 -9.82
N LEU A 96 5.86 -3.82 -9.77
CA LEU A 96 6.44 -4.34 -8.54
C LEU A 96 7.79 -3.68 -8.29
N ALA A 97 7.92 -2.97 -7.18
CA ALA A 97 9.18 -2.34 -6.79
C ALA A 97 10.21 -3.40 -6.38
N THR A 98 11.43 -3.30 -6.90
CA THR A 98 12.56 -4.16 -6.56
C THR A 98 13.85 -3.36 -6.50
N ARG A 99 14.95 -3.97 -6.07
CA ARG A 99 16.25 -3.30 -6.04
C ARG A 99 16.68 -2.84 -7.44
N GLY A 100 17.02 -1.57 -7.56
CA GLY A 100 17.52 -0.95 -8.80
C GLY A 100 16.48 -0.72 -9.89
N GLY A 101 15.19 -1.02 -9.64
CA GLY A 101 14.15 -0.90 -10.65
C GLY A 101 12.80 -1.45 -10.24
N TYR A 102 12.06 -1.93 -11.21
CA TYR A 102 10.75 -2.54 -10.98
C TYR A 102 10.47 -3.63 -12.04
N PHE A 103 9.52 -4.50 -11.73
CA PHE A 103 8.95 -5.41 -12.72
C PHE A 103 7.63 -4.86 -13.24
N VAL A 104 7.39 -5.06 -14.52
CA VAL A 104 6.10 -4.83 -15.18
C VAL A 104 5.52 -6.20 -15.48
N VAL A 105 4.31 -6.45 -15.03
CA VAL A 105 3.63 -7.73 -15.17
C VAL A 105 2.30 -7.53 -15.85
N ASP A 106 2.08 -8.19 -16.97
CA ASP A 106 0.76 -8.30 -17.58
C ASP A 106 -0.07 -9.34 -16.82
N LEU A 107 -1.17 -8.89 -16.22
CA LEU A 107 -2.04 -9.75 -15.41
C LEU A 107 -2.88 -10.71 -16.28
N SER A 108 -2.99 -10.49 -17.58
CA SER A 108 -3.78 -11.34 -18.48
C SER A 108 -3.03 -12.61 -18.89
N ASP A 109 -1.79 -12.48 -19.34
CA ASP A 109 -0.97 -13.59 -19.85
C ASP A 109 0.17 -14.00 -18.91
N GLY A 110 0.55 -13.13 -17.96
CA GLY A 110 1.64 -13.35 -16.99
C GLY A 110 3.01 -12.95 -17.51
N HIS A 111 3.08 -12.26 -18.65
CA HIS A 111 4.36 -11.76 -19.15
C HIS A 111 4.99 -10.79 -18.14
N THR A 112 6.26 -11.03 -17.83
CA THR A 112 7.02 -10.22 -16.85
C THR A 112 8.25 -9.64 -17.50
N ALA A 113 8.43 -8.33 -17.39
CA ALA A 113 9.60 -7.60 -17.85
C ALA A 113 10.24 -6.83 -16.70
N ARG A 114 11.58 -6.79 -16.65
CA ARG A 114 12.32 -5.95 -15.72
C ARG A 114 12.64 -4.61 -16.36
N VAL A 115 12.41 -3.53 -15.62
CA VAL A 115 12.83 -2.17 -15.99
C VAL A 115 13.80 -1.66 -14.92
N ASN A 116 15.00 -1.27 -15.35
CA ASN A 116 15.98 -0.65 -14.47
C ASN A 116 15.70 0.85 -14.36
N VAL A 117 16.04 1.45 -13.22
CA VAL A 117 15.95 2.91 -13.04
C VAL A 117 17.34 3.50 -13.24
N ALA A 118 17.46 4.48 -14.13
CA ALA A 118 18.72 5.16 -14.42
C ALA A 118 19.32 5.76 -13.13
N ASP A 119 20.63 5.59 -12.95
CA ASP A 119 21.41 6.09 -11.80
C ASP A 119 20.89 5.64 -10.41
N ALA A 120 20.12 4.54 -10.36
CA ALA A 120 19.54 4.02 -9.13
C ALA A 120 19.76 2.50 -8.93
N GLN A 121 20.80 1.92 -9.52
CA GLN A 121 21.07 0.47 -9.51
C GLN A 121 21.22 -0.12 -8.11
N GLN A 122 21.64 0.69 -7.15
CA GLN A 122 21.81 0.29 -5.75
C GLN A 122 20.62 0.68 -4.86
N ALA A 123 19.66 1.43 -5.38
CA ALA A 123 18.49 1.84 -4.62
C ALA A 123 17.62 0.62 -4.27
N GLU A 124 17.29 0.47 -3.00
CA GLU A 124 16.36 -0.54 -2.53
C GLU A 124 14.96 0.09 -2.51
N PHE A 125 14.17 -0.17 -3.55
CA PHE A 125 12.82 0.38 -3.64
C PHE A 125 11.85 -0.41 -2.77
N THR A 126 11.19 0.29 -1.88
CA THR A 126 10.30 -0.24 -0.83
C THR A 126 8.84 0.11 -1.05
N ALA A 127 8.56 1.05 -1.94
CA ALA A 127 7.21 1.50 -2.26
C ALA A 127 7.09 1.86 -3.73
N VAL A 128 5.89 1.71 -4.29
CA VAL A 128 5.56 2.10 -5.66
C VAL A 128 4.12 2.61 -5.71
N ALA A 129 3.90 3.68 -6.47
CA ALA A 129 2.57 4.19 -6.79
C ALA A 129 2.55 4.71 -8.22
N ARG A 130 1.37 4.78 -8.83
CA ARG A 130 1.16 5.31 -10.18
C ARG A 130 0.28 6.55 -10.11
N ARG A 131 0.73 7.63 -10.74
CA ARG A 131 0.00 8.91 -10.81
C ARG A 131 -1.04 8.87 -11.93
N ALA A 132 -1.99 9.80 -11.91
CA ALA A 132 -3.00 9.94 -12.97
C ALA A 132 -2.39 10.27 -14.34
N ASP A 133 -1.23 10.95 -14.37
CA ASP A 133 -0.47 11.22 -15.60
C ASP A 133 0.30 9.98 -16.12
N GLY A 134 0.14 8.83 -15.51
CA GLY A 134 0.76 7.56 -15.86
C GLY A 134 2.17 7.35 -15.33
N ARG A 135 2.80 8.35 -14.74
CA ARG A 135 4.15 8.24 -14.18
C ARG A 135 4.16 7.35 -12.95
N LEU A 136 5.19 6.51 -12.87
CA LEU A 136 5.48 5.78 -11.64
C LEU A 136 6.29 6.63 -10.68
N VAL A 137 6.00 6.45 -9.41
CA VAL A 137 6.76 7.01 -8.29
C VAL A 137 7.26 5.86 -7.45
N LEU A 138 8.57 5.83 -7.21
CA LEU A 138 9.24 4.80 -6.41
C LEU A 138 9.80 5.42 -5.15
N GLY A 139 9.57 4.78 -4.02
CA GLY A 139 10.16 5.14 -2.74
C GLY A 139 11.27 4.17 -2.35
N SER A 140 12.32 4.65 -1.71
CA SER A 140 13.47 3.83 -1.34
C SER A 140 13.73 3.77 0.16
N ALA A 141 14.42 2.72 0.57
CA ALA A 141 14.79 2.47 1.96
C ALA A 141 15.72 3.55 2.54
N ASP A 142 16.46 4.26 1.69
CA ASP A 142 17.36 5.35 2.08
C ASP A 142 16.69 6.74 2.10
N GLY A 143 15.36 6.77 2.00
CA GLY A 143 14.55 7.98 2.14
C GLY A 143 14.45 8.85 0.88
N ALA A 144 14.72 8.30 -0.29
CA ALA A 144 14.53 9.01 -1.55
C ALA A 144 13.24 8.59 -2.26
N VAL A 145 12.57 9.56 -2.89
CA VAL A 145 11.45 9.36 -3.80
C VAL A 145 11.90 9.71 -5.21
N TYR A 146 11.64 8.82 -6.14
CA TYR A 146 11.96 8.94 -7.56
C TYR A 146 10.66 9.04 -8.36
N THR A 147 10.41 10.16 -9.02
CA THR A 147 9.36 10.27 -10.02
C THR A 147 9.97 9.94 -11.37
N LEU A 148 9.46 8.91 -12.03
CA LEU A 148 9.98 8.48 -13.32
C LEU A 148 9.43 9.32 -14.46
N ALA A 149 10.15 9.41 -15.59
CA ALA A 149 9.63 9.97 -16.82
C ALA A 149 8.53 9.06 -17.39
N SER A 150 7.69 9.63 -18.27
CA SER A 150 6.53 8.90 -18.82
C SER A 150 6.92 7.74 -19.73
N GLU A 151 8.14 7.73 -20.25
CA GLU A 151 8.62 6.73 -21.21
C GLU A 151 9.86 6.01 -20.67
N SER A 152 9.86 4.69 -20.78
CA SER A 152 11.05 3.86 -20.59
C SER A 152 11.60 3.48 -21.97
N ALA A 153 12.89 3.65 -22.20
CA ALA A 153 13.55 3.25 -23.43
C ALA A 153 14.49 2.07 -23.17
N GLY A 154 14.36 1.01 -23.97
CA GLY A 154 15.30 -0.12 -23.91
C GLY A 154 15.37 -0.82 -22.55
N GLY A 155 14.25 -0.92 -21.80
CA GLY A 155 14.23 -1.55 -20.48
C GLY A 155 14.84 -0.71 -19.35
N THR A 156 15.04 0.60 -19.59
CA THR A 156 15.52 1.55 -18.59
C THR A 156 14.59 2.75 -18.51
N ALA A 157 14.15 3.10 -17.30
CA ALA A 157 13.36 4.27 -17.00
C ALA A 157 14.24 5.43 -16.54
N SER A 158 14.03 6.60 -17.12
CA SER A 158 14.69 7.84 -16.73
C SER A 158 14.02 8.45 -15.50
N VAL A 159 14.80 9.11 -14.65
CA VAL A 159 14.31 9.82 -13.47
C VAL A 159 14.01 11.27 -13.83
N ALA A 160 12.74 11.68 -13.72
CA ALA A 160 12.34 13.06 -13.96
C ALA A 160 12.61 13.95 -12.73
N ASN A 161 12.40 13.40 -11.52
CA ASN A 161 12.70 14.09 -10.27
C ASN A 161 13.15 13.09 -9.21
N ARG A 162 14.08 13.51 -8.37
CA ARG A 162 14.52 12.78 -7.17
C ARG A 162 14.52 13.70 -5.97
N ASN A 163 13.77 13.31 -4.93
CA ASN A 163 13.71 14.03 -3.67
C ASN A 163 14.17 13.11 -2.52
N LYS A 164 15.22 13.51 -1.78
CA LYS A 164 15.78 12.71 -0.67
C LYS A 164 15.72 13.52 0.63
N ILE A 165 14.56 13.49 1.27
CA ILE A 165 14.29 14.25 2.50
C ILE A 165 13.72 13.39 3.63
N PHE A 166 13.42 12.11 3.37
CA PHE A 166 12.80 11.20 4.32
C PHE A 166 13.88 10.39 5.05
N ALA A 167 13.53 9.85 6.21
CA ALA A 167 14.36 8.83 6.85
C ALA A 167 14.25 7.50 6.09
N ARG A 168 13.00 7.18 5.65
CA ARG A 168 12.67 6.02 4.84
C ARG A 168 11.36 6.29 4.09
N VAL A 169 11.18 5.71 2.92
CA VAL A 169 9.88 5.72 2.24
C VAL A 169 9.26 4.34 2.37
N ASP A 170 8.20 4.22 3.17
CA ASP A 170 7.58 2.93 3.47
C ASP A 170 6.34 2.64 2.64
N ALA A 171 5.55 3.68 2.33
CA ALA A 171 4.39 3.57 1.46
C ALA A 171 4.17 4.85 0.67
N LEU A 172 3.55 4.70 -0.49
CA LEU A 172 3.15 5.78 -1.38
C LEU A 172 1.67 5.61 -1.73
N ALA A 173 0.93 6.71 -1.77
CA ALA A 173 -0.40 6.79 -2.34
C ALA A 173 -0.50 8.01 -3.25
N THR A 174 -1.34 7.96 -4.27
CA THR A 174 -1.52 9.07 -5.22
C THR A 174 -2.97 9.51 -5.24
N GLN A 175 -3.16 10.83 -5.29
CA GLN A 175 -4.44 11.45 -5.60
C GLN A 175 -4.23 12.41 -6.79
N GLY A 176 -4.77 12.03 -7.94
CA GLY A 176 -4.42 12.69 -9.18
C GLY A 176 -2.90 12.59 -9.45
N ASN A 177 -2.23 13.73 -9.55
CA ASN A 177 -0.79 13.82 -9.75
C ASN A 177 -0.02 14.18 -8.46
N THR A 178 -0.70 14.34 -7.35
CA THR A 178 -0.05 14.51 -6.03
C THR A 178 0.28 13.16 -5.44
N THR A 179 1.51 13.02 -4.93
CA THR A 179 1.96 11.80 -4.25
C THR A 179 2.06 12.07 -2.76
N VAL A 180 1.45 11.22 -1.94
CA VAL A 180 1.60 11.25 -0.49
C VAL A 180 2.55 10.15 -0.06
N VAL A 181 3.55 10.52 0.70
CA VAL A 181 4.64 9.66 1.19
C VAL A 181 4.40 9.38 2.67
N LEU A 182 4.46 8.11 3.06
CA LEU A 182 4.53 7.70 4.46
C LEU A 182 5.96 7.34 4.83
N ASP A 183 6.48 8.01 5.85
CA ASP A 183 7.72 7.67 6.54
C ASP A 183 7.38 7.14 7.95
N ARG A 184 7.54 5.83 8.14
CA ARG A 184 7.21 5.17 9.42
C ARG A 184 8.22 5.51 10.51
N GLY A 185 9.47 5.77 10.15
CA GLY A 185 10.51 6.17 11.09
C GLY A 185 10.25 7.55 11.69
N GLN A 186 9.65 8.46 10.91
CA GLN A 186 9.25 9.79 11.36
C GLN A 186 7.77 9.86 11.80
N THR A 187 7.00 8.80 11.57
CA THR A 187 5.53 8.79 11.71
C THR A 187 4.90 10.05 11.09
N SER A 188 5.22 10.26 9.81
CA SER A 188 4.80 11.45 9.06
C SER A 188 4.23 11.10 7.69
N VAL A 189 3.32 11.94 7.22
CA VAL A 189 2.85 11.96 5.83
C VAL A 189 3.27 13.27 5.18
N THR A 190 3.76 13.20 3.95
CA THR A 190 4.23 14.37 3.19
C THR A 190 3.63 14.35 1.79
N ALA A 191 3.02 15.45 1.37
CA ALA A 191 2.56 15.63 -0.01
C ALA A 191 3.70 16.12 -0.90
N LEU A 192 3.89 15.45 -2.03
CA LEU A 192 4.75 15.88 -3.12
C LEU A 192 3.87 16.34 -4.28
N GLY A 193 4.12 17.54 -4.77
CA GLY A 193 3.39 18.11 -5.90
C GLY A 193 3.70 17.42 -7.23
N VAL A 194 3.08 17.91 -8.29
CA VAL A 194 3.27 17.42 -9.66
C VAL A 194 4.74 17.50 -10.11
N ASP A 195 5.46 18.49 -9.62
CA ASP A 195 6.89 18.71 -9.86
C ASP A 195 7.81 17.84 -9.00
N GLY A 196 7.23 17.03 -8.10
CA GLY A 196 7.95 16.15 -7.19
C GLY A 196 8.53 16.84 -5.95
N HIS A 197 8.29 18.16 -5.77
CA HIS A 197 8.73 18.89 -4.58
C HIS A 197 7.77 18.70 -3.40
N ALA A 198 8.34 18.65 -2.19
CA ALA A 198 7.55 18.59 -0.96
C ALA A 198 6.77 19.87 -0.75
N GLN A 199 5.48 19.72 -0.49
CA GLN A 199 4.55 20.85 -0.24
C GLN A 199 4.24 20.96 1.26
N GLN A 200 3.53 20.00 1.83
CA GLN A 200 3.19 19.96 3.24
C GLN A 200 3.63 18.62 3.85
N ALA A 201 4.06 18.68 5.10
CA ALA A 201 4.37 17.51 5.90
C ALA A 201 3.60 17.58 7.22
N LEU A 202 2.94 16.51 7.59
CA LEU A 202 2.17 16.40 8.82
C LEU A 202 2.56 15.15 9.60
N ARG A 203 2.46 15.24 10.93
CA ARG A 203 2.59 14.07 11.76
C ARG A 203 1.42 13.11 11.53
N ALA A 204 1.71 11.82 11.50
CA ALA A 204 0.73 10.75 11.30
C ALA A 204 0.59 9.88 12.56
N GLY A 205 0.07 10.50 13.63
CA GLY A 205 -0.17 9.83 14.90
C GLY A 205 1.10 9.48 15.66
N GLU A 206 1.09 8.35 16.38
CA GLU A 206 2.18 7.86 17.22
C GLU A 206 3.06 6.81 16.54
N GLY A 207 2.52 6.12 15.52
CA GLY A 207 3.22 5.08 14.78
C GLY A 207 2.41 4.60 13.60
N ALA A 208 2.29 5.46 12.57
CA ALA A 208 1.63 5.13 11.31
C ALA A 208 2.35 4.00 10.57
N THR A 209 1.60 3.09 9.95
CA THR A 209 2.16 1.89 9.30
C THR A 209 1.76 1.75 7.85
N THR A 210 0.51 2.09 7.51
CA THR A 210 -0.06 1.87 6.18
C THR A 210 -0.76 3.11 5.68
N LEU A 211 -0.82 3.22 4.36
CA LEU A 211 -1.35 4.36 3.61
C LEU A 211 -2.20 3.83 2.47
N ALA A 212 -3.38 4.38 2.27
CA ALA A 212 -4.23 4.07 1.13
C ALA A 212 -4.91 5.33 0.59
N ALA A 213 -5.02 5.45 -0.72
CA ALA A 213 -5.87 6.45 -1.36
C ALA A 213 -7.33 5.96 -1.36
N ASP A 214 -8.27 6.89 -1.30
CA ASP A 214 -9.68 6.60 -1.57
C ASP A 214 -10.16 7.31 -2.83
N GLN A 215 -11.34 6.91 -3.31
CA GLN A 215 -11.91 7.47 -4.54
C GLN A 215 -12.49 8.89 -4.39
N LEU A 216 -12.60 9.40 -3.16
CA LEU A 216 -13.11 10.74 -2.85
C LEU A 216 -12.01 11.78 -2.67
N GLY A 217 -10.78 11.48 -3.10
CA GLY A 217 -9.65 12.41 -3.05
C GLY A 217 -8.98 12.51 -1.70
N ARG A 218 -9.19 11.52 -0.81
CA ARG A 218 -8.60 11.48 0.52
C ARG A 218 -7.48 10.43 0.58
N VAL A 219 -6.65 10.55 1.59
CA VAL A 219 -5.66 9.54 1.96
C VAL A 219 -5.95 9.07 3.38
N LEU A 220 -6.04 7.76 3.53
CA LEU A 220 -6.27 7.05 4.77
C LEU A 220 -4.93 6.58 5.33
N VAL A 221 -4.76 6.69 6.64
CA VAL A 221 -3.54 6.23 7.34
C VAL A 221 -3.95 5.44 8.57
N ALA A 222 -3.41 4.24 8.74
CA ALA A 222 -3.53 3.50 9.99
C ALA A 222 -2.38 3.90 10.92
N ASP A 223 -2.72 4.57 12.00
CA ASP A 223 -1.83 4.77 13.15
C ASP A 223 -1.93 3.56 14.07
N THR A 224 -1.15 2.53 13.77
CA THR A 224 -1.23 1.24 14.46
C THR A 224 -0.89 1.36 15.95
N ARG A 225 0.14 2.14 16.30
CA ARG A 225 0.55 2.34 17.69
C ARG A 225 -0.43 3.22 18.46
N GLY A 226 -0.90 4.31 17.85
CA GLY A 226 -1.89 5.21 18.45
C GLY A 226 -3.32 4.64 18.42
N GLY A 227 -3.55 3.55 17.69
CA GLY A 227 -4.88 2.93 17.59
C GLY A 227 -5.90 3.84 16.93
N GLN A 228 -5.57 4.43 15.77
CA GLN A 228 -6.40 5.41 15.09
C GLN A 228 -6.45 5.19 13.57
N LEU A 229 -7.58 5.57 12.97
CA LEU A 229 -7.70 5.89 11.55
C LEU A 229 -7.56 7.40 11.40
N LEU A 230 -6.58 7.83 10.60
CA LEU A 230 -6.38 9.23 10.25
C LEU A 230 -6.78 9.43 8.78
N VAL A 231 -7.54 10.51 8.52
CA VAL A 231 -8.03 10.83 7.17
C VAL A 231 -7.51 12.20 6.77
N TYR A 232 -6.75 12.25 5.68
CA TYR A 232 -6.18 13.48 5.15
C TYR A 232 -6.86 13.89 3.85
N GLY A 233 -7.16 15.19 3.71
CA GLY A 233 -7.35 15.82 2.40
C GLY A 233 -5.96 16.05 1.78
N VAL A 234 -5.84 16.02 0.46
CA VAL A 234 -4.53 16.02 -0.20
C VAL A 234 -4.16 17.36 -0.85
N ASP A 235 -5.12 18.15 -1.22
CA ASP A 235 -4.88 19.46 -1.86
C ASP A 235 -5.65 20.57 -1.12
N PRO A 236 -5.00 21.25 -0.17
CA PRO A 236 -3.70 20.95 0.46
C PRO A 236 -3.77 19.75 1.41
N LEU A 237 -2.59 19.21 1.79
CA LEU A 237 -2.52 18.12 2.78
C LEU A 237 -2.96 18.63 4.16
N ILE A 238 -4.11 18.16 4.62
CA ILE A 238 -4.72 18.57 5.90
C ILE A 238 -5.32 17.35 6.60
N LEU A 239 -5.03 17.16 7.89
CA LEU A 239 -5.73 16.17 8.71
C LEU A 239 -7.20 16.62 8.89
N ARG A 240 -8.11 15.84 8.33
CA ARG A 240 -9.55 16.13 8.40
C ARG A 240 -10.25 15.36 9.52
N GLN A 241 -9.85 14.12 9.75
CA GLN A 241 -10.47 13.26 10.76
C GLN A 241 -9.39 12.42 11.44
N ALA A 242 -9.51 12.25 12.76
CA ALA A 242 -8.78 11.29 13.55
C ALA A 242 -9.80 10.53 14.41
N TYR A 243 -9.85 9.21 14.26
CA TYR A 243 -10.87 8.39 14.90
C TYR A 243 -10.24 7.16 15.58
N PRO A 244 -10.61 6.87 16.83
CA PRO A 244 -10.09 5.71 17.54
C PRO A 244 -10.50 4.40 16.84
N VAL A 245 -9.52 3.64 16.39
CA VAL A 245 -9.67 2.27 15.90
C VAL A 245 -8.70 1.42 16.70
N ARG A 246 -9.21 0.77 17.72
CA ARG A 246 -8.41 -0.05 18.63
C ARG A 246 -8.00 -1.36 17.98
N GLN A 247 -7.26 -2.20 18.68
CA GLN A 247 -6.89 -3.55 18.24
C GLN A 247 -5.94 -3.59 17.04
N SER A 248 -4.95 -2.67 17.06
CA SER A 248 -3.89 -2.64 16.03
C SER A 248 -4.44 -2.48 14.60
N PRO A 249 -4.98 -1.30 14.24
CA PRO A 249 -5.41 -1.04 12.87
C PRO A 249 -4.22 -1.15 11.92
N TYR A 250 -4.41 -1.83 10.74
CA TYR A 250 -3.28 -2.04 9.85
C TYR A 250 -3.66 -2.00 8.37
N GLY A 251 -4.26 -3.06 7.81
CA GLY A 251 -4.69 -3.07 6.41
C GLY A 251 -5.71 -1.98 6.12
N LEU A 252 -5.56 -1.28 5.02
CA LEU A 252 -6.42 -0.19 4.58
C LEU A 252 -6.82 -0.35 3.12
N VAL A 253 -8.06 -0.03 2.81
CA VAL A 253 -8.52 0.27 1.46
C VAL A 253 -9.70 1.25 1.52
N GLY A 254 -9.77 2.18 0.56
CA GLY A 254 -10.92 3.05 0.38
C GLY A 254 -11.85 2.51 -0.69
N SER A 255 -13.16 2.55 -0.44
CA SER A 255 -14.22 2.39 -1.43
C SER A 255 -15.02 3.69 -1.55
N ARG A 256 -15.95 3.77 -2.51
CA ARG A 256 -16.80 4.95 -2.66
C ARG A 256 -17.63 5.27 -1.41
N GLY A 257 -18.11 4.22 -0.74
CA GLY A 257 -18.97 4.37 0.44
C GLY A 257 -18.22 4.32 1.76
N LEU A 258 -17.19 3.50 1.87
CA LEU A 258 -16.55 3.16 3.14
C LEU A 258 -15.03 3.22 3.09
N ALA A 259 -14.44 3.58 4.21
CA ALA A 259 -13.04 3.33 4.51
C ALA A 259 -12.93 2.01 5.29
N TRP A 260 -12.18 1.05 4.75
CA TRP A 260 -12.01 -0.26 5.35
C TRP A 260 -10.70 -0.33 6.12
N VAL A 261 -10.78 -0.82 7.35
CA VAL A 261 -9.62 -0.95 8.26
C VAL A 261 -9.61 -2.34 8.86
N SER A 262 -8.52 -3.07 8.70
CA SER A 262 -8.34 -4.32 9.44
C SER A 262 -7.79 -4.08 10.84
N GLN A 263 -8.13 -4.96 11.77
CA GLN A 263 -7.67 -4.99 13.15
C GLN A 263 -6.92 -6.29 13.40
N THR A 264 -5.58 -6.26 13.33
CA THR A 264 -4.76 -7.47 13.40
C THR A 264 -4.81 -8.15 14.76
N ALA A 265 -4.95 -7.39 15.86
CA ALA A 265 -5.04 -7.95 17.20
C ALA A 265 -6.37 -8.67 17.50
N SER A 266 -7.37 -8.61 16.61
CA SER A 266 -8.69 -9.24 16.83
C SER A 266 -9.21 -10.03 15.64
N ASN A 267 -8.48 -10.10 14.52
CA ASN A 267 -8.94 -10.71 13.26
C ASN A 267 -10.31 -10.17 12.81
N MET A 268 -10.38 -8.86 12.70
CA MET A 268 -11.61 -8.16 12.25
C MET A 268 -11.28 -7.20 11.13
N VAL A 269 -12.27 -6.90 10.28
CA VAL A 269 -12.26 -5.77 9.36
C VAL A 269 -13.51 -4.95 9.55
N ILE A 270 -13.37 -3.63 9.49
CA ILE A 270 -14.46 -2.69 9.75
C ILE A 270 -14.56 -1.71 8.58
N GLY A 271 -15.78 -1.45 8.12
CA GLY A 271 -16.10 -0.40 7.17
C GLY A 271 -16.67 0.83 7.87
N TYR A 272 -16.00 1.97 7.69
CA TYR A 272 -16.40 3.26 8.25
C TYR A 272 -16.94 4.19 7.18
N ASP A 273 -18.12 4.75 7.41
CA ASP A 273 -18.64 5.90 6.66
C ASP A 273 -17.97 7.18 7.18
N LEU A 274 -17.34 7.92 6.28
CA LEU A 274 -16.61 9.15 6.60
C LEU A 274 -17.37 10.43 6.22
N THR A 275 -18.61 10.34 5.75
CA THR A 275 -19.35 11.47 5.16
C THR A 275 -19.78 12.52 6.19
N THR A 276 -19.99 12.13 7.44
CA THR A 276 -20.50 13.00 8.50
C THR A 276 -19.42 13.79 9.23
N GLY A 277 -18.15 13.68 8.82
CA GLY A 277 -17.01 14.32 9.49
C GLY A 277 -16.50 13.54 10.70
N ILE A 278 -17.30 12.67 11.29
CA ILE A 278 -16.92 11.68 12.32
C ILE A 278 -17.13 10.30 11.71
N PRO A 279 -16.09 9.45 11.63
CA PRO A 279 -16.23 8.09 11.11
C PRO A 279 -17.31 7.30 11.87
N VAL A 280 -18.25 6.71 11.12
CA VAL A 280 -19.32 5.89 11.67
C VAL A 280 -19.13 4.45 11.21
N GLU A 281 -18.99 3.52 12.13
CA GLU A 281 -18.95 2.10 11.80
C GLU A 281 -20.28 1.67 11.18
N LYS A 282 -20.23 1.09 9.99
CA LYS A 282 -21.40 0.58 9.27
C LYS A 282 -21.47 -0.93 9.28
N VAL A 283 -20.32 -1.57 9.06
CA VAL A 283 -20.20 -3.02 8.96
C VAL A 283 -18.92 -3.51 9.64
N ARG A 284 -18.97 -4.75 10.13
CA ARG A 284 -17.85 -5.42 10.80
C ARG A 284 -17.90 -6.90 10.48
N TYR A 285 -16.74 -7.45 10.06
CA TYR A 285 -16.63 -8.85 9.69
C TYR A 285 -15.46 -9.54 10.40
N PRO A 286 -15.64 -10.78 10.87
CA PRO A 286 -14.52 -11.63 11.28
C PRO A 286 -13.69 -12.01 10.05
N THR A 287 -12.36 -12.04 10.24
CA THR A 287 -11.41 -12.29 9.15
C THR A 287 -10.57 -13.54 9.35
N VAL A 288 -9.87 -13.93 8.27
CA VAL A 288 -8.71 -14.82 8.36
C VAL A 288 -7.68 -14.26 9.33
N GLN A 289 -6.82 -15.14 9.86
CA GLN A 289 -5.73 -14.71 10.74
C GLN A 289 -4.78 -13.76 10.03
N GLN A 290 -4.28 -12.74 10.74
CA GLN A 290 -3.32 -11.76 10.26
C GLN A 290 -3.81 -11.00 9.00
N PRO A 291 -4.91 -10.25 9.08
CA PRO A 291 -5.49 -9.51 7.94
C PRO A 291 -4.64 -8.27 7.60
N ASP A 292 -3.50 -8.47 6.94
CA ASP A 292 -2.50 -7.42 6.73
C ASP A 292 -2.77 -6.55 5.50
N SER A 293 -3.41 -7.11 4.46
CA SER A 293 -3.69 -6.36 3.24
C SER A 293 -5.17 -6.43 2.87
N LEU A 294 -5.68 -5.32 2.34
CA LEU A 294 -7.05 -5.19 1.86
C LEU A 294 -7.05 -4.72 0.41
N ALA A 295 -8.02 -5.21 -0.36
CA ALA A 295 -8.34 -4.69 -1.69
C ALA A 295 -9.86 -4.69 -1.89
N PHE A 296 -10.37 -3.87 -2.79
CA PHE A 296 -11.81 -3.71 -3.00
C PHE A 296 -12.16 -3.67 -4.50
N ASP A 297 -13.17 -4.42 -4.89
CA ASP A 297 -13.80 -4.33 -6.21
C ASP A 297 -15.08 -3.50 -6.12
N GLU A 298 -15.02 -2.27 -6.62
CA GLU A 298 -16.16 -1.35 -6.64
C GLU A 298 -17.34 -1.83 -7.49
N ALA A 299 -17.06 -2.63 -8.51
CA ALA A 299 -18.10 -3.06 -9.45
C ALA A 299 -18.97 -4.19 -8.88
N SER A 300 -18.41 -5.02 -8.02
CA SER A 300 -19.13 -6.13 -7.38
C SER A 300 -19.34 -5.93 -5.87
N ASP A 301 -18.95 -4.78 -5.32
CA ASP A 301 -18.98 -4.52 -3.87
C ASP A 301 -18.30 -5.65 -3.07
N THR A 302 -17.11 -6.08 -3.55
CA THR A 302 -16.39 -7.20 -2.96
C THR A 302 -15.14 -6.72 -2.24
N LEU A 303 -15.04 -7.04 -0.94
CA LEU A 303 -13.87 -6.82 -0.13
C LEU A 303 -13.00 -8.08 -0.12
N TYR A 304 -11.73 -7.91 -0.41
CA TYR A 304 -10.70 -8.93 -0.28
C TYR A 304 -9.85 -8.64 0.96
N VAL A 305 -9.73 -9.65 1.83
CA VAL A 305 -8.87 -9.60 3.02
C VAL A 305 -7.78 -10.65 2.86
N VAL A 306 -6.53 -10.20 2.84
CA VAL A 306 -5.38 -11.06 2.55
C VAL A 306 -4.54 -11.27 3.79
N SER A 307 -4.32 -12.54 4.13
CA SER A 307 -3.54 -12.93 5.30
C SER A 307 -2.05 -12.78 5.08
N GLY A 308 -1.36 -12.02 5.95
CA GLY A 308 0.10 -11.95 5.98
C GLY A 308 0.76 -13.22 6.55
N SER A 309 -0.01 -14.09 7.25
CA SER A 309 0.49 -15.33 7.85
C SER A 309 0.25 -16.60 7.03
N GLY A 310 -0.35 -16.46 5.83
CA GLY A 310 -0.61 -17.62 4.96
C GLY A 310 -1.97 -18.27 5.19
N ALA A 311 -2.90 -17.67 5.95
CA ALA A 311 -4.24 -18.19 6.17
C ALA A 311 -5.17 -18.04 4.95
N GLY A 312 -4.67 -17.50 3.83
CA GLY A 312 -5.40 -17.40 2.57
C GLY A 312 -5.92 -16.01 2.24
N VAL A 313 -6.76 -15.96 1.22
CA VAL A 313 -7.49 -14.78 0.75
C VAL A 313 -8.96 -14.96 1.05
N GLN A 314 -9.51 -14.10 1.89
CA GLN A 314 -10.93 -14.05 2.20
C GLN A 314 -11.65 -13.12 1.23
N ILE A 315 -12.81 -13.53 0.76
CA ILE A 315 -13.65 -12.82 -0.21
C ILE A 315 -14.99 -12.57 0.45
N ILE A 316 -15.36 -11.31 0.63
CA ILE A 316 -16.63 -10.88 1.20
C ILE A 316 -17.38 -10.13 0.12
N GLU A 317 -18.37 -10.79 -0.47
CA GLU A 317 -19.26 -10.20 -1.48
C GLU A 317 -20.30 -9.31 -0.79
N HIS A 318 -20.75 -8.25 -1.47
CA HIS A 318 -21.70 -7.26 -0.95
C HIS A 318 -21.27 -6.70 0.41
N ALA A 319 -19.97 -6.38 0.51
CA ALA A 319 -19.30 -6.06 1.77
C ALA A 319 -19.82 -4.76 2.40
N ALA A 320 -20.25 -3.78 1.62
CA ALA A 320 -20.80 -2.52 2.15
C ALA A 320 -22.19 -2.69 2.80
N GLY A 321 -22.79 -3.88 2.67
CA GLY A 321 -24.14 -4.16 3.14
C GLY A 321 -25.20 -3.69 2.14
N SER A 322 -26.39 -4.33 2.16
CA SER A 322 -27.52 -3.84 1.39
C SER A 322 -27.92 -2.47 1.93
N ALA A 323 -27.98 -1.47 1.05
CA ALA A 323 -28.50 -0.15 1.37
C ALA A 323 -29.99 -0.21 1.68
#